data_ac3ad7764e050a94ad9eb331b271a8ad
#
_entry.id   ac3ad7764e050a94ad9eb331b271a8ad
#
_cell.length_a   1.000
_cell.length_b   1.000
_cell.length_c   1.000
_cell.angle_alpha   90.00
_cell.angle_beta   90.00
_cell.angle_gamma   90.00
#
_symmetry.space_group_name_H-M   'P 1'
#
loop_
_entity.id
_entity.type
_entity.pdbx_description
1 polymer ?
#
loop_
_entity_poly.entity_id
_entity_poly.type
_entity_poly.pdbx_seq_one_letter_code
_entity_poly.pdbx_strand_id
1 'polypeptide(L)'
;MPDRITRIVFLFVLAALATQGCDNSRRDEHAQQLAARVRTEFVHAWKNYERYAWGHDALRPLSKTAHDWYGQSLLMTPVDALDTLILMHLDTDAERARSLIVSDLSFDRDIYVKNFEITIRLLGGLLSGYQLTGDKRLLSLAEDLGNRLLPVFISPTGLPYVYVNLRTGQTRGPVTNPAETGTLLLEFGTLSKLTGRPVFYEKAKRALVETFKRRSSLGLVGESINVETGAWTNTDSHISGGIDSYYEYLWKCWLLFGDKDCREMWNASIPAVNKYLADESGAQLWYGHADMQTGNRTNTAYGALDAFFPALLALSGDLTLARRLQTSSFKMWNLHGIEPETIDYKTMRVIAGSYRLRPEIVESTYYLYHYTGDREYQRMGEKMFGDFVKYCRADAGYAALADVVTKQQLDEMESFVLAETFKYFYLLFAPPETLQFDKVIFNTEAHPLKRTW
;
A
#
# COMPACT_ATOMS: atom_id res chain seq x y z
N MET A 1 -25.43 -35.16 -49.59
CA MET A 1 -25.30 -35.57 -48.20
C MET A 1 -24.09 -34.89 -47.55
N PRO A 2 -24.23 -33.65 -47.04
CA PRO A 2 -23.20 -33.07 -46.20
C PRO A 2 -23.70 -32.71 -44.79
N ASP A 3 -24.65 -33.46 -44.22
CA ASP A 3 -25.44 -32.90 -43.09
C ASP A 3 -25.18 -33.52 -41.70
N ARG A 4 -24.46 -34.62 -41.60
CA ARG A 4 -24.20 -35.24 -40.30
C ARG A 4 -22.95 -34.79 -39.57
N ILE A 5 -21.88 -34.50 -40.31
CA ILE A 5 -20.59 -34.05 -39.75
C ILE A 5 -20.69 -32.61 -39.24
N THR A 6 -21.37 -31.73 -39.97
CA THR A 6 -21.57 -30.34 -39.60
C THR A 6 -22.47 -30.20 -38.37
N ARG A 7 -23.47 -31.02 -38.20
CA ARG A 7 -24.33 -31.05 -36.99
C ARG A 7 -23.60 -31.55 -35.75
N ILE A 8 -22.73 -32.56 -35.88
CA ILE A 8 -21.95 -33.08 -34.75
C ILE A 8 -20.92 -32.06 -34.28
N VAL A 9 -20.21 -31.36 -35.18
CA VAL A 9 -19.26 -30.32 -34.82
C VAL A 9 -19.98 -29.13 -34.18
N PHE A 10 -21.17 -28.75 -34.64
CA PHE A 10 -21.97 -27.66 -34.05
C PHE A 10 -22.48 -28.01 -32.63
N LEU A 11 -22.88 -29.27 -32.42
CA LEU A 11 -23.30 -29.77 -31.09
C LEU A 11 -22.13 -29.83 -30.10
N PHE A 12 -20.93 -30.21 -30.55
CA PHE A 12 -19.74 -30.22 -29.68
C PHE A 12 -19.27 -28.80 -29.32
N VAL A 13 -19.36 -27.84 -30.24
CA VAL A 13 -19.03 -26.43 -29.99
C VAL A 13 -20.06 -25.80 -29.05
N LEU A 14 -21.36 -26.05 -29.21
CA LEU A 14 -22.40 -25.57 -28.31
C LEU A 14 -22.31 -26.22 -26.91
N ALA A 15 -21.98 -27.50 -26.82
CA ALA A 15 -21.75 -28.17 -25.53
C ALA A 15 -20.48 -27.63 -24.83
N ALA A 16 -19.40 -27.35 -25.58
CA ALA A 16 -18.19 -26.75 -25.03
C ALA A 16 -18.42 -25.30 -24.56
N LEU A 17 -19.19 -24.51 -25.29
CA LEU A 17 -19.57 -23.16 -24.88
C LEU A 17 -20.51 -23.15 -23.67
N ALA A 18 -21.45 -24.10 -23.58
CA ALA A 18 -22.33 -24.23 -22.44
C ALA A 18 -21.59 -24.70 -21.17
N THR A 19 -20.62 -25.62 -21.30
CA THR A 19 -19.79 -26.07 -20.18
C THR A 19 -18.83 -24.98 -19.72
N GLN A 20 -18.25 -24.19 -20.61
CA GLN A 20 -17.42 -23.02 -20.25
C GLN A 20 -18.25 -21.92 -19.57
N GLY A 21 -19.46 -21.63 -20.03
CA GLY A 21 -20.37 -20.68 -19.39
C GLY A 21 -20.78 -21.12 -17.98
N CYS A 22 -21.09 -22.39 -17.77
CA CYS A 22 -21.42 -22.95 -16.46
C CYS A 22 -20.22 -22.95 -15.50
N ASP A 23 -19.03 -23.21 -16.01
CA ASP A 23 -17.78 -23.20 -15.21
C ASP A 23 -17.40 -21.77 -14.79
N ASN A 24 -17.54 -20.79 -15.67
CA ASN A 24 -17.31 -19.39 -15.36
C ASN A 24 -18.31 -18.86 -14.32
N SER A 25 -19.60 -19.16 -14.48
CA SER A 25 -20.64 -18.76 -13.51
C SER A 25 -20.35 -19.29 -12.10
N ARG A 26 -19.99 -20.57 -11.97
CA ARG A 26 -19.65 -21.17 -10.67
C ARG A 26 -18.39 -20.53 -10.05
N ARG A 27 -17.42 -20.15 -10.85
CA ARG A 27 -16.19 -19.50 -10.37
C ARG A 27 -16.46 -18.07 -9.95
N ASP A 28 -17.34 -17.36 -10.61
CA ASP A 28 -17.74 -16.00 -10.22
C ASP A 28 -18.59 -16.05 -8.93
N GLU A 29 -19.46 -17.04 -8.76
CA GLU A 29 -20.15 -17.29 -7.50
C GLU A 29 -19.18 -17.59 -6.35
N HIS A 30 -18.13 -18.39 -6.58
CA HIS A 30 -17.09 -18.66 -5.58
C HIS A 30 -16.32 -17.39 -5.18
N ALA A 31 -15.92 -16.56 -6.16
CA ALA A 31 -15.27 -15.30 -5.87
C ALA A 31 -16.17 -14.37 -5.04
N GLN A 32 -17.46 -14.26 -5.36
CA GLN A 32 -18.42 -13.47 -4.59
C GLN A 32 -18.60 -14.02 -3.15
N GLN A 33 -18.58 -15.33 -2.96
CA GLN A 33 -18.61 -15.94 -1.62
C GLN A 33 -17.35 -15.58 -0.83
N LEU A 34 -16.18 -15.58 -1.47
CA LEU A 34 -14.93 -15.12 -0.85
C LEU A 34 -14.98 -13.64 -0.49
N ALA A 35 -15.47 -12.76 -1.38
CA ALA A 35 -15.66 -11.35 -1.07
C ALA A 35 -16.59 -11.14 0.12
N ALA A 36 -17.71 -11.87 0.19
CA ALA A 36 -18.63 -11.83 1.32
C ALA A 36 -17.97 -12.29 2.62
N ARG A 37 -17.12 -13.32 2.55
CA ARG A 37 -16.35 -13.80 3.70
C ARG A 37 -15.31 -12.78 4.15
N VAL A 38 -14.57 -12.15 3.23
CA VAL A 38 -13.64 -11.05 3.56
C VAL A 38 -14.37 -9.91 4.26
N ARG A 39 -15.54 -9.51 3.73
CA ARG A 39 -16.38 -8.48 4.34
C ARG A 39 -16.85 -8.87 5.76
N THR A 40 -17.18 -10.14 5.99
CA THR A 40 -17.55 -10.64 7.33
C THR A 40 -16.38 -10.53 8.31
N GLU A 41 -15.19 -10.89 7.92
CA GLU A 41 -13.99 -10.79 8.76
C GLU A 41 -13.55 -9.34 8.98
N PHE A 42 -13.71 -8.48 7.98
CA PHE A 42 -13.54 -7.03 8.15
C PHE A 42 -14.51 -6.48 9.21
N VAL A 43 -15.81 -6.86 9.12
CA VAL A 43 -16.82 -6.44 10.10
C VAL A 43 -16.47 -6.95 11.50
N HIS A 44 -15.93 -8.17 11.63
CA HIS A 44 -15.43 -8.65 12.92
C HIS A 44 -14.35 -7.73 13.49
N ALA A 45 -13.33 -7.35 12.69
CA ALA A 45 -12.27 -6.45 13.13
C ALA A 45 -12.82 -5.05 13.46
N TRP A 46 -13.65 -4.49 12.58
CA TRP A 46 -14.24 -3.16 12.74
C TRP A 46 -15.13 -3.05 13.97
N LYS A 47 -16.04 -4.01 14.21
CA LYS A 47 -16.94 -3.99 15.36
C LYS A 47 -16.20 -4.14 16.70
N ASN A 48 -15.08 -4.84 16.71
CA ASN A 48 -14.24 -4.91 17.89
C ASN A 48 -13.43 -3.61 18.09
N TYR A 49 -12.96 -2.96 17.01
CA TYR A 49 -12.42 -1.61 17.11
C TYR A 49 -13.48 -0.64 17.69
N GLU A 50 -14.71 -0.64 17.16
CA GLU A 50 -15.80 0.19 17.71
C GLU A 50 -16.06 -0.07 19.19
N ARG A 51 -15.95 -1.31 19.61
CA ARG A 51 -16.27 -1.72 20.99
C ARG A 51 -15.18 -1.34 21.98
N TYR A 52 -13.91 -1.44 21.61
CA TYR A 52 -12.79 -1.36 22.56
C TYR A 52 -11.83 -0.19 22.32
N ALA A 53 -11.86 0.43 21.15
CA ALA A 53 -10.93 1.49 20.77
C ALA A 53 -11.60 2.65 20.01
N TRP A 54 -12.93 2.80 20.08
CA TRP A 54 -13.63 3.87 19.39
C TRP A 54 -13.11 5.25 19.75
N GLY A 55 -12.73 6.05 18.77
CA GLY A 55 -12.16 7.37 18.99
C GLY A 55 -10.65 7.38 19.28
N HIS A 56 -9.97 6.23 19.16
CA HIS A 56 -8.52 6.07 19.32
C HIS A 56 -7.86 5.65 18.01
N ASP A 57 -6.52 5.70 17.95
CA ASP A 57 -5.78 5.43 16.72
C ASP A 57 -5.76 3.96 16.34
N ALA A 58 -5.64 3.04 17.30
CA ALA A 58 -5.55 1.61 17.02
C ALA A 58 -6.17 0.76 18.14
N LEU A 59 -6.57 -0.47 17.78
CA LEU A 59 -7.00 -1.51 18.71
C LEU A 59 -5.84 -2.45 19.03
N ARG A 60 -5.65 -2.75 20.33
CA ARG A 60 -4.86 -3.88 20.79
C ARG A 60 -5.77 -5.10 20.95
N PRO A 61 -5.74 -6.06 20.01
CA PRO A 61 -6.80 -7.07 19.90
C PRO A 61 -6.77 -8.14 20.98
N LEU A 62 -5.61 -8.40 21.62
CA LEU A 62 -5.49 -9.43 22.65
C LEU A 62 -5.90 -8.88 24.02
N SER A 63 -5.41 -7.69 24.39
CA SER A 63 -5.79 -7.02 25.65
C SER A 63 -7.15 -6.33 25.58
N LYS A 64 -7.70 -6.11 24.37
CA LYS A 64 -8.96 -5.39 24.14
C LYS A 64 -8.89 -3.96 24.66
N THR A 65 -7.77 -3.28 24.40
CA THR A 65 -7.51 -1.90 24.81
C THR A 65 -7.21 -1.01 23.62
N ALA A 66 -7.35 0.30 23.79
CA ALA A 66 -7.00 1.31 22.79
C ALA A 66 -5.50 1.66 22.85
N HIS A 67 -4.98 2.16 21.72
CA HIS A 67 -3.63 2.70 21.60
C HIS A 67 -3.64 3.96 20.74
N ASP A 68 -2.94 4.99 21.18
CA ASP A 68 -2.72 6.23 20.44
C ASP A 68 -1.22 6.39 20.13
N TRP A 69 -0.88 6.52 18.85
CA TRP A 69 0.50 6.50 18.35
C TRP A 69 1.38 7.60 18.95
N TYR A 70 0.78 8.78 19.18
CA TYR A 70 1.50 9.97 19.65
C TYR A 70 1.05 10.38 21.06
N GLY A 71 0.42 9.46 21.81
CA GLY A 71 -0.12 9.72 23.16
C GLY A 71 -1.40 10.56 23.18
N GLN A 72 -1.89 10.97 22.02
CA GLN A 72 -3.19 11.63 21.79
C GLN A 72 -3.76 11.09 20.50
N SER A 73 -5.05 10.77 20.49
CA SER A 73 -5.70 10.25 19.29
C SER A 73 -5.73 11.26 18.16
N LEU A 74 -5.40 10.78 16.96
CA LEU A 74 -5.62 11.43 15.68
C LEU A 74 -6.68 10.72 14.84
N LEU A 75 -7.45 9.82 15.45
CA LEU A 75 -8.50 9.02 14.81
C LEU A 75 -7.95 8.23 13.60
N MET A 76 -6.74 7.64 13.73
CA MET A 76 -6.06 6.97 12.62
C MET A 76 -6.95 5.92 11.97
N THR A 77 -7.42 4.94 12.74
CA THR A 77 -8.27 3.85 12.21
C THR A 77 -9.58 4.34 11.58
N PRO A 78 -10.35 5.29 12.15
CA PRO A 78 -11.54 5.81 11.49
C PRO A 78 -11.26 6.48 10.13
N VAL A 79 -10.16 7.21 10.02
CA VAL A 79 -9.78 7.88 8.76
C VAL A 79 -9.29 6.86 7.74
N ASP A 80 -8.38 5.97 8.11
CA ASP A 80 -7.82 4.93 7.25
C ASP A 80 -8.88 3.94 6.73
N ALA A 81 -9.84 3.55 7.58
CA ALA A 81 -10.85 2.58 7.22
C ALA A 81 -12.03 3.17 6.41
N LEU A 82 -12.19 4.50 6.35
CA LEU A 82 -13.41 5.14 5.83
C LEU A 82 -13.72 4.71 4.39
N ASP A 83 -12.76 4.77 3.50
CA ASP A 83 -12.97 4.39 2.10
C ASP A 83 -13.19 2.88 1.92
N THR A 84 -12.57 2.04 2.76
CA THR A 84 -12.84 0.59 2.77
C THR A 84 -14.28 0.29 3.20
N LEU A 85 -14.77 0.97 4.24
CA LEU A 85 -16.18 0.88 4.67
C LEU A 85 -17.14 1.24 3.53
N ILE A 86 -16.84 2.32 2.80
CA ILE A 86 -17.64 2.76 1.64
C ILE A 86 -17.58 1.71 0.52
N LEU A 87 -16.40 1.23 0.14
CA LEU A 87 -16.22 0.24 -0.92
C LEU A 87 -16.88 -1.12 -0.60
N MET A 88 -16.95 -1.47 0.67
CA MET A 88 -17.64 -2.68 1.14
C MET A 88 -19.15 -2.48 1.35
N HIS A 89 -19.72 -1.31 1.04
CA HIS A 89 -21.12 -0.96 1.27
C HIS A 89 -21.55 -1.18 2.73
N LEU A 90 -20.70 -0.75 3.67
CA LEU A 90 -20.97 -0.71 5.11
C LEU A 90 -21.45 0.70 5.49
N ASP A 91 -22.52 1.16 4.84
CA ASP A 91 -22.94 2.57 4.81
C ASP A 91 -23.19 3.14 6.22
N THR A 92 -23.80 2.37 7.11
CA THR A 92 -24.04 2.79 8.50
C THR A 92 -22.74 3.00 9.26
N ASP A 93 -21.76 2.11 9.07
CA ASP A 93 -20.47 2.19 9.74
C ASP A 93 -19.61 3.32 9.14
N ALA A 94 -19.65 3.48 7.82
CA ALA A 94 -18.99 4.58 7.12
C ALA A 94 -19.53 5.96 7.59
N GLU A 95 -20.86 6.09 7.74
CA GLU A 95 -21.48 7.34 8.25
C GLU A 95 -21.08 7.62 9.70
N ARG A 96 -21.04 6.59 10.56
CA ARG A 96 -20.59 6.75 11.94
C ARG A 96 -19.12 7.16 12.03
N ALA A 97 -18.23 6.52 11.24
CA ALA A 97 -16.82 6.91 11.15
C ALA A 97 -16.66 8.34 10.64
N ARG A 98 -17.34 8.71 9.55
CA ARG A 98 -17.34 10.06 9.01
C ARG A 98 -17.84 11.10 10.01
N SER A 99 -18.91 10.80 10.73
CA SER A 99 -19.45 11.69 11.76
C SER A 99 -18.46 11.92 12.90
N LEU A 100 -17.79 10.86 13.38
CA LEU A 100 -16.75 10.97 14.39
C LEU A 100 -15.56 11.81 13.89
N ILE A 101 -15.08 11.54 12.67
CA ILE A 101 -13.97 12.31 12.06
C ILE A 101 -14.32 13.81 12.03
N VAL A 102 -15.50 14.15 11.53
CA VAL A 102 -15.92 15.54 11.37
C VAL A 102 -16.15 16.26 12.71
N SER A 103 -16.61 15.56 13.75
CA SER A 103 -16.90 16.18 15.06
C SER A 103 -15.66 16.30 15.94
N ASP A 104 -14.77 15.31 15.91
CA ASP A 104 -13.77 15.13 16.98
C ASP A 104 -12.31 15.25 16.49
N LEU A 105 -12.03 15.07 15.17
CA LEU A 105 -10.69 15.18 14.65
C LEU A 105 -10.20 16.63 14.67
N SER A 106 -9.09 16.85 15.35
CA SER A 106 -8.41 18.14 15.40
C SER A 106 -6.90 17.95 15.30
N PHE A 107 -6.26 18.75 14.49
CA PHE A 107 -4.82 18.79 14.35
C PHE A 107 -4.16 19.91 15.18
N ASP A 108 -4.94 20.68 15.95
CA ASP A 108 -4.38 21.64 16.90
C ASP A 108 -3.89 20.94 18.16
N ARG A 109 -2.83 20.15 18.00
CA ARG A 109 -2.21 19.32 19.03
C ARG A 109 -0.74 19.67 19.19
N ASP A 110 -0.30 19.80 20.43
CA ASP A 110 1.11 20.03 20.76
C ASP A 110 1.85 18.70 20.83
N ILE A 111 1.94 18.03 19.69
CA ILE A 111 2.59 16.72 19.51
C ILE A 111 3.47 16.75 18.26
N TYR A 112 4.57 16.02 18.29
CA TYR A 112 5.38 15.74 17.12
C TYR A 112 4.85 14.49 16.43
N VAL A 113 4.56 14.62 15.14
CA VAL A 113 4.13 13.52 14.29
C VAL A 113 5.16 13.23 13.19
N LYS A 114 5.22 11.99 12.74
CA LYS A 114 6.03 11.60 11.59
C LYS A 114 5.32 12.02 10.32
N ASN A 115 5.92 12.95 9.56
CA ASN A 115 5.31 13.54 8.37
C ASN A 115 4.85 12.49 7.37
N PHE A 116 5.67 11.48 7.09
CA PHE A 116 5.35 10.40 6.17
C PHE A 116 4.05 9.68 6.57
N GLU A 117 3.98 9.14 7.78
CA GLU A 117 2.82 8.35 8.26
C GLU A 117 1.52 9.15 8.24
N ILE A 118 1.59 10.41 8.69
CA ILE A 118 0.41 11.28 8.74
C ILE A 118 -0.05 11.68 7.34
N THR A 119 0.88 11.84 6.41
CA THR A 119 0.53 12.17 5.02
C THR A 119 -0.19 11.02 4.33
N ILE A 120 0.38 9.82 4.35
CA ILE A 120 -0.19 8.70 3.61
C ILE A 120 -1.54 8.25 4.19
N ARG A 121 -1.68 8.22 5.53
CA ARG A 121 -2.88 7.76 6.25
C ARG A 121 -3.92 8.85 6.37
N LEU A 122 -3.63 9.91 7.13
CA LEU A 122 -4.66 10.90 7.45
C LEU A 122 -4.94 11.85 6.27
N LEU A 123 -3.91 12.41 5.65
CA LEU A 123 -4.15 13.29 4.49
C LEU A 123 -4.73 12.47 3.33
N GLY A 124 -4.17 11.30 3.04
CA GLY A 124 -4.67 10.38 2.00
C GLY A 124 -6.12 9.94 2.26
N GLY A 125 -6.43 9.47 3.48
CA GLY A 125 -7.77 9.00 3.85
C GLY A 125 -8.82 10.11 3.84
N LEU A 126 -8.49 11.32 4.31
CA LEU A 126 -9.38 12.48 4.26
C LEU A 126 -9.68 12.90 2.81
N LEU A 127 -8.68 12.89 1.93
CA LEU A 127 -8.85 13.22 0.51
C LEU A 127 -9.67 12.16 -0.23
N SER A 128 -9.40 10.89 0.00
CA SER A 128 -10.19 9.78 -0.52
C SER A 128 -11.64 9.85 -0.03
N GLY A 129 -11.84 10.02 1.28
CA GLY A 129 -13.16 10.18 1.88
C GLY A 129 -13.93 11.35 1.28
N TYR A 130 -13.29 12.51 1.08
CA TYR A 130 -13.92 13.64 0.39
C TYR A 130 -14.30 13.29 -1.05
N GLN A 131 -13.40 12.68 -1.81
CA GLN A 131 -13.68 12.36 -3.23
C GLN A 131 -14.77 11.29 -3.39
N LEU A 132 -14.96 10.41 -2.41
CA LEU A 132 -16.01 9.40 -2.43
C LEU A 132 -17.36 9.94 -1.97
N THR A 133 -17.39 10.84 -0.96
CA THR A 133 -18.62 11.30 -0.34
C THR A 133 -19.07 12.70 -0.77
N GLY A 134 -18.15 13.55 -1.23
CA GLY A 134 -18.39 14.97 -1.49
C GLY A 134 -18.47 15.84 -0.22
N ASP A 135 -18.17 15.30 0.97
CA ASP A 135 -18.26 16.03 2.24
C ASP A 135 -17.09 17.02 2.38
N LYS A 136 -17.39 18.31 2.17
CA LYS A 136 -16.38 19.39 2.21
C LYS A 136 -15.70 19.55 3.57
N ARG A 137 -16.27 19.04 4.66
CA ARG A 137 -15.66 19.10 5.99
C ARG A 137 -14.40 18.22 6.04
N LEU A 138 -14.40 17.09 5.33
CA LEU A 138 -13.19 16.23 5.18
C LEU A 138 -12.11 16.98 4.39
N LEU A 139 -12.45 17.71 3.33
CA LEU A 139 -11.48 18.53 2.60
C LEU A 139 -10.93 19.67 3.47
N SER A 140 -11.76 20.29 4.31
CA SER A 140 -11.30 21.34 5.24
C SER A 140 -10.30 20.79 6.27
N LEU A 141 -10.56 19.58 6.79
CA LEU A 141 -9.61 18.89 7.68
C LEU A 141 -8.29 18.54 6.94
N ALA A 142 -8.39 18.05 5.71
CA ALA A 142 -7.23 17.78 4.87
C ALA A 142 -6.39 19.05 4.62
N GLU A 143 -7.03 20.19 4.37
CA GLU A 143 -6.36 21.47 4.17
C GLU A 143 -5.69 21.98 5.45
N ASP A 144 -6.35 21.89 6.62
CA ASP A 144 -5.75 22.22 7.91
C ASP A 144 -4.50 21.35 8.16
N LEU A 145 -4.61 20.03 7.99
CA LEU A 145 -3.48 19.13 8.12
C LEU A 145 -2.34 19.48 7.15
N GLY A 146 -2.65 19.66 5.87
CA GLY A 146 -1.67 20.03 4.86
C GLY A 146 -0.89 21.30 5.22
N ASN A 147 -1.59 22.33 5.74
CA ASN A 147 -0.93 23.55 6.20
C ASN A 147 0.03 23.32 7.38
N ARG A 148 -0.35 22.45 8.33
CA ARG A 148 0.47 22.13 9.51
C ARG A 148 1.68 21.28 9.16
N LEU A 149 1.63 20.54 8.05
CA LEU A 149 2.75 19.75 7.55
C LEU A 149 3.74 20.56 6.67
N LEU A 150 3.34 21.69 6.07
CA LEU A 150 4.23 22.51 5.20
C LEU A 150 5.59 22.86 5.82
N PRO A 151 5.73 23.11 7.13
CA PRO A 151 7.04 23.45 7.73
C PRO A 151 8.13 22.40 7.53
N VAL A 152 7.79 21.11 7.32
CA VAL A 152 8.80 20.06 7.08
C VAL A 152 9.69 20.34 5.88
N PHE A 153 9.17 21.06 4.88
CA PHE A 153 9.91 21.37 3.65
C PHE A 153 10.85 22.57 3.78
N ILE A 154 10.94 23.19 4.96
CA ILE A 154 11.81 24.35 5.21
C ILE A 154 13.19 23.86 5.66
N SER A 155 13.82 23.04 4.83
CA SER A 155 15.23 22.67 4.97
C SER A 155 16.08 23.40 3.91
N PRO A 156 17.41 23.50 4.09
CA PRO A 156 18.30 24.10 3.08
C PRO A 156 18.20 23.43 1.71
N THR A 157 17.97 22.11 1.67
CA THR A 157 17.85 21.32 0.45
C THR A 157 16.44 21.29 -0.13
N GLY A 158 15.42 21.57 0.68
CA GLY A 158 14.01 21.38 0.34
C GLY A 158 13.50 19.93 0.53
N LEU A 159 14.36 19.03 1.03
CA LEU A 159 13.95 17.70 1.51
C LEU A 159 13.24 17.85 2.86
N PRO A 160 12.18 17.07 3.13
CA PRO A 160 11.42 17.22 4.36
C PRO A 160 12.14 16.64 5.58
N TYR A 161 12.04 17.33 6.72
CA TYR A 161 12.33 16.74 8.02
C TYR A 161 11.37 15.59 8.36
N VAL A 162 11.84 14.66 9.18
CA VAL A 162 11.04 13.45 9.56
C VAL A 162 9.82 13.84 10.38
N TYR A 163 9.97 14.76 11.35
CA TYR A 163 8.91 15.10 12.30
C TYR A 163 8.56 16.59 12.27
N VAL A 164 7.29 16.86 12.52
CA VAL A 164 6.76 18.22 12.74
C VAL A 164 5.83 18.24 13.94
N ASN A 165 5.91 19.31 14.74
CA ASN A 165 4.90 19.58 15.77
C ASN A 165 3.68 20.24 15.12
N LEU A 166 2.52 19.61 15.26
CA LEU A 166 1.30 20.05 14.57
C LEU A 166 0.80 21.43 14.99
N ARG A 167 1.09 21.88 16.23
CA ARG A 167 0.68 23.20 16.72
C ARG A 167 1.71 24.27 16.42
N THR A 168 2.99 23.99 16.66
CA THR A 168 4.04 25.01 16.60
C THR A 168 4.74 25.08 15.25
N GLY A 169 4.64 24.04 14.42
CA GLY A 169 5.40 23.91 13.17
C GLY A 169 6.88 23.61 13.36
N GLN A 170 7.36 23.43 14.57
CA GLN A 170 8.76 23.05 14.81
C GLN A 170 9.07 21.69 14.20
N THR A 171 10.23 21.58 13.56
CA THR A 171 10.68 20.36 12.86
C THR A 171 11.87 19.72 13.56
N ARG A 172 12.03 18.40 13.37
CA ARG A 172 13.17 17.63 13.86
C ARG A 172 13.42 16.38 13.03
N GLY A 173 14.57 15.72 13.23
CA GLY A 173 14.97 14.54 12.49
C GLY A 173 15.52 14.89 11.11
N PRO A 174 16.80 15.37 11.05
CA PRO A 174 17.40 15.79 9.78
C PRO A 174 17.89 14.64 8.91
N VAL A 175 17.94 13.40 9.44
CA VAL A 175 18.28 12.21 8.66
C VAL A 175 16.99 11.48 8.35
N THR A 176 16.74 11.31 7.07
CA THR A 176 15.51 10.73 6.49
C THR A 176 15.87 9.73 5.39
N ASN A 177 14.89 9.25 4.64
CA ASN A 177 15.05 8.25 3.58
C ASN A 177 14.21 8.62 2.35
N PRO A 178 14.43 7.97 1.17
CA PRO A 178 13.71 8.27 -0.05
C PRO A 178 12.19 8.11 0.03
N ALA A 179 11.68 7.11 0.75
CA ALA A 179 10.24 6.94 0.96
C ALA A 179 9.64 8.18 1.65
N GLU A 180 10.26 8.65 2.73
CA GLU A 180 9.78 9.84 3.46
C GLU A 180 9.93 11.15 2.69
N THR A 181 10.91 11.24 1.77
CA THR A 181 11.10 12.46 0.96
C THR A 181 10.27 12.47 -0.32
N GLY A 182 9.98 11.30 -0.89
CA GLY A 182 9.33 11.15 -2.19
C GLY A 182 7.85 10.80 -2.12
N THR A 183 7.41 10.15 -1.05
CA THR A 183 6.05 9.63 -0.91
C THR A 183 5.10 10.64 -0.25
N LEU A 184 4.95 11.80 -0.88
CA LEU A 184 4.12 12.90 -0.40
C LEU A 184 3.29 13.52 -1.53
N LEU A 185 3.72 13.29 -2.79
CA LEU A 185 3.23 14.08 -3.92
C LEU A 185 1.80 13.70 -4.32
N LEU A 186 1.36 12.47 -4.12
CA LEU A 186 0.00 12.08 -4.49
C LEU A 186 -1.02 12.78 -3.59
N GLU A 187 -0.78 12.84 -2.29
CA GLU A 187 -1.65 13.49 -1.30
C GLU A 187 -1.58 15.02 -1.41
N PHE A 188 -0.38 15.60 -1.31
CA PHE A 188 -0.20 17.04 -1.42
C PHE A 188 -0.62 17.57 -2.80
N GLY A 189 -0.37 16.81 -3.86
CA GLY A 189 -0.79 17.16 -5.22
C GLY A 189 -2.31 17.13 -5.38
N THR A 190 -2.97 16.11 -4.84
CA THR A 190 -4.44 16.02 -4.83
C THR A 190 -5.03 17.16 -4.00
N LEU A 191 -4.47 17.44 -2.81
CA LEU A 191 -4.88 18.59 -2.00
C LEU A 191 -4.73 19.90 -2.77
N SER A 192 -3.59 20.10 -3.46
CA SER A 192 -3.34 21.28 -4.30
C SER A 192 -4.41 21.45 -5.37
N LYS A 193 -4.78 20.39 -6.06
CA LYS A 193 -5.81 20.41 -7.12
C LYS A 193 -7.20 20.73 -6.56
N LEU A 194 -7.55 20.12 -5.45
CA LEU A 194 -8.88 20.28 -4.84
C LEU A 194 -9.08 21.66 -4.17
N THR A 195 -8.02 22.26 -3.64
CA THR A 195 -8.07 23.56 -2.97
C THR A 195 -7.66 24.74 -3.86
N GLY A 196 -7.07 24.49 -5.04
CA GLY A 196 -6.51 25.52 -5.92
C GLY A 196 -5.22 26.18 -5.37
N ARG A 197 -4.55 25.56 -4.39
CA ARG A 197 -3.35 26.08 -3.73
C ARG A 197 -2.09 25.39 -4.24
N PRO A 198 -1.32 25.99 -5.15
CA PRO A 198 -0.18 25.32 -5.81
C PRO A 198 0.98 24.99 -4.86
N VAL A 199 1.10 25.67 -3.72
CA VAL A 199 2.17 25.46 -2.74
C VAL A 199 2.29 24.01 -2.28
N PHE A 200 1.18 23.30 -2.15
CA PHE A 200 1.17 21.89 -1.74
C PHE A 200 1.88 21.02 -2.79
N TYR A 201 1.48 21.13 -4.06
CA TYR A 201 2.12 20.40 -5.16
C TYR A 201 3.60 20.75 -5.28
N GLU A 202 3.91 22.05 -5.29
CA GLU A 202 5.28 22.56 -5.51
C GLU A 202 6.26 22.04 -4.46
N LYS A 203 5.87 22.04 -3.18
CA LYS A 203 6.73 21.58 -2.08
C LYS A 203 7.01 20.07 -2.16
N ALA A 204 5.97 19.25 -2.32
CA ALA A 204 6.13 17.82 -2.45
C ALA A 204 6.86 17.41 -3.74
N LYS A 205 6.56 18.07 -4.87
CA LYS A 205 7.28 17.86 -6.14
C LYS A 205 8.77 18.21 -6.01
N ARG A 206 9.09 19.33 -5.35
CA ARG A 206 10.49 19.72 -5.11
C ARG A 206 11.21 18.64 -4.30
N ALA A 207 10.63 18.12 -3.23
CA ALA A 207 11.24 17.08 -2.42
C ALA A 207 11.56 15.81 -3.23
N LEU A 208 10.60 15.35 -4.04
CA LEU A 208 10.77 14.20 -4.94
C LEU A 208 11.92 14.45 -5.95
N VAL A 209 11.93 15.61 -6.61
CA VAL A 209 12.97 15.99 -7.58
C VAL A 209 14.34 16.11 -6.92
N GLU A 210 14.44 16.70 -5.74
CA GLU A 210 15.72 16.85 -5.01
C GLU A 210 16.26 15.48 -4.56
N THR A 211 15.40 14.54 -4.20
CA THR A 211 15.81 13.14 -3.94
C THR A 211 16.38 12.51 -5.21
N PHE A 212 15.66 12.61 -6.32
CA PHE A 212 16.08 12.06 -7.61
C PHE A 212 17.42 12.66 -8.11
N LYS A 213 17.64 13.97 -7.96
CA LYS A 213 18.90 14.63 -8.36
C LYS A 213 20.11 14.10 -7.63
N ARG A 214 19.93 13.55 -6.43
CA ARG A 214 21.01 13.00 -5.58
C ARG A 214 21.30 11.53 -5.81
N ARG A 215 20.62 10.88 -6.77
CA ARG A 215 20.95 9.49 -7.16
C ARG A 215 22.40 9.40 -7.65
N SER A 216 22.98 8.23 -7.53
CA SER A 216 24.32 7.94 -8.03
C SER A 216 24.40 8.03 -9.56
N SER A 217 25.61 8.01 -10.09
CA SER A 217 25.87 7.89 -11.54
C SER A 217 25.29 6.60 -12.15
N LEU A 218 25.05 5.58 -11.32
CA LEU A 218 24.37 4.33 -11.72
C LEU A 218 22.86 4.46 -11.82
N GLY A 219 22.26 5.54 -11.27
CA GLY A 219 20.82 5.77 -11.25
C GLY A 219 20.12 5.28 -9.98
N LEU A 220 20.85 4.79 -8.98
CA LEU A 220 20.32 4.31 -7.71
C LEU A 220 20.31 5.41 -6.64
N VAL A 221 19.39 5.29 -5.68
CA VAL A 221 19.32 6.11 -4.46
C VAL A 221 19.81 5.30 -3.26
N GLY A 222 20.33 5.98 -2.23
CA GLY A 222 20.72 5.33 -0.97
C GLY A 222 19.57 5.25 0.02
N GLU A 223 19.77 4.53 1.11
CA GLU A 223 18.76 4.29 2.14
C GLU A 223 18.51 5.51 3.04
N SER A 224 19.55 6.30 3.35
CA SER A 224 19.40 7.42 4.28
C SER A 224 20.16 8.68 3.80
N ILE A 225 19.49 9.83 3.95
CA ILE A 225 19.99 11.12 3.50
C ILE A 225 19.79 12.21 4.59
N ASN A 226 20.76 13.10 4.71
CA ASN A 226 20.64 14.26 5.60
C ASN A 226 20.00 15.45 4.83
N VAL A 227 18.87 15.95 5.31
CA VAL A 227 18.09 17.01 4.63
C VAL A 227 18.75 18.38 4.71
N GLU A 228 19.68 18.61 5.60
CA GLU A 228 20.40 19.90 5.73
C GLU A 228 21.57 19.99 4.75
N THR A 229 22.29 18.89 4.56
CA THR A 229 23.47 18.83 3.69
C THR A 229 23.19 18.25 2.31
N GLY A 230 22.15 17.42 2.18
CA GLY A 230 21.87 16.63 0.99
C GLY A 230 22.80 15.44 0.79
N ALA A 231 23.64 15.12 1.78
CA ALA A 231 24.56 13.98 1.70
C ALA A 231 23.88 12.67 2.13
N TRP A 232 24.16 11.61 1.39
CA TRP A 232 23.79 10.26 1.79
C TRP A 232 24.55 9.85 3.04
N THR A 233 23.85 9.33 4.04
CA THR A 233 24.42 8.79 5.28
C THR A 233 24.48 7.27 5.26
N ASN A 234 23.67 6.63 4.40
CA ASN A 234 23.73 5.21 4.07
C ASN A 234 23.55 5.05 2.56
N THR A 235 24.48 4.35 1.90
CA THR A 235 24.52 4.14 0.45
C THR A 235 23.92 2.80 0.01
N ASP A 236 23.38 2.01 0.92
CA ASP A 236 22.65 0.79 0.56
C ASP A 236 21.40 1.14 -0.26
N SER A 237 21.15 0.40 -1.32
CA SER A 237 20.05 0.61 -2.26
C SER A 237 19.25 -0.67 -2.41
N HIS A 238 17.94 -0.56 -2.32
CA HIS A 238 17.00 -1.69 -2.36
C HIS A 238 15.60 -1.21 -2.77
N ILE A 239 14.63 -2.12 -2.77
CA ILE A 239 13.21 -1.80 -2.98
C ILE A 239 12.37 -1.96 -1.70
N SER A 240 12.99 -2.22 -0.57
CA SER A 240 12.35 -2.43 0.73
C SER A 240 12.06 -1.12 1.46
N GLY A 241 11.55 -1.23 2.69
CA GLY A 241 11.20 -0.10 3.56
C GLY A 241 12.31 0.95 3.66
N GLY A 242 11.92 2.22 3.55
CA GLY A 242 12.83 3.36 3.46
C GLY A 242 13.12 3.84 2.04
N ILE A 243 12.98 2.97 1.02
CA ILE A 243 13.10 3.37 -0.39
C ILE A 243 11.82 3.06 -1.18
N ASP A 244 11.14 1.98 -0.90
CA ASP A 244 9.98 1.37 -1.55
C ASP A 244 9.06 2.35 -2.31
N SER A 245 8.23 3.06 -1.61
CA SER A 245 7.21 3.97 -2.16
C SER A 245 7.78 5.20 -2.88
N TYR A 246 9.08 5.49 -2.75
CA TYR A 246 9.74 6.49 -3.60
C TYR A 246 9.62 6.12 -5.08
N TYR A 247 9.95 4.87 -5.45
CA TYR A 247 9.82 4.41 -6.84
C TYR A 247 8.35 4.36 -7.28
N GLU A 248 7.47 3.94 -6.39
CA GLU A 248 6.04 3.90 -6.61
C GLU A 248 5.48 5.28 -6.99
N TYR A 249 5.86 6.34 -6.26
CA TYR A 249 5.37 7.70 -6.48
C TYR A 249 5.93 8.35 -7.73
N LEU A 250 7.10 7.95 -8.23
CA LEU A 250 7.57 8.38 -9.55
C LEU A 250 6.59 7.99 -10.64
N TRP A 251 6.11 6.74 -10.65
CA TRP A 251 5.19 6.26 -11.67
C TRP A 251 3.74 6.72 -11.42
N LYS A 252 3.26 6.60 -10.19
CA LYS A 252 1.89 6.99 -9.82
C LYS A 252 1.65 8.50 -9.99
N CYS A 253 2.64 9.36 -9.77
CA CYS A 253 2.56 10.79 -10.07
C CYS A 253 2.30 11.06 -11.56
N TRP A 254 3.00 10.36 -12.45
CA TRP A 254 2.73 10.44 -13.88
C TRP A 254 1.29 10.02 -14.20
N LEU A 255 0.83 8.91 -13.62
CA LEU A 255 -0.51 8.40 -13.88
C LEU A 255 -1.60 9.33 -13.34
N LEU A 256 -1.41 9.92 -12.17
CA LEU A 256 -2.42 10.74 -11.52
C LEU A 256 -2.48 12.17 -12.08
N PHE A 257 -1.33 12.80 -12.34
CA PHE A 257 -1.24 14.22 -12.72
C PHE A 257 -0.80 14.46 -14.16
N GLY A 258 -0.35 13.45 -14.90
CA GLY A 258 0.24 13.60 -16.22
C GLY A 258 1.60 14.32 -16.19
N ASP A 259 2.27 14.36 -15.03
CA ASP A 259 3.54 15.07 -14.84
C ASP A 259 4.70 14.34 -15.54
N LYS A 260 5.20 14.94 -16.61
CA LYS A 260 6.24 14.36 -17.47
C LYS A 260 7.57 14.15 -16.75
N ASP A 261 7.93 15.03 -15.82
CA ASP A 261 9.17 14.87 -15.04
C ASP A 261 9.12 13.58 -14.19
N CYS A 262 7.95 13.27 -13.61
CA CYS A 262 7.77 12.03 -12.84
C CYS A 262 8.00 10.79 -13.73
N ARG A 263 7.46 10.80 -14.96
CA ARG A 263 7.70 9.75 -15.94
C ARG A 263 9.17 9.64 -16.34
N GLU A 264 9.84 10.77 -16.55
CA GLU A 264 11.25 10.81 -16.91
C GLU A 264 12.13 10.28 -15.77
N MET A 265 11.81 10.67 -14.53
CA MET A 265 12.50 10.16 -13.34
C MET A 265 12.32 8.65 -13.18
N TRP A 266 11.10 8.13 -13.40
CA TRP A 266 10.84 6.69 -13.44
C TRP A 266 11.68 5.98 -14.51
N ASN A 267 11.61 6.48 -15.75
CA ASN A 267 12.33 5.88 -16.88
C ASN A 267 13.86 5.88 -16.69
N ALA A 268 14.39 6.85 -15.94
CA ALA A 268 15.81 6.90 -15.62
C ALA A 268 16.21 5.97 -14.45
N SER A 269 15.28 5.67 -13.54
CA SER A 269 15.56 4.88 -12.32
C SER A 269 15.35 3.39 -12.52
N ILE A 270 14.24 2.98 -13.15
CA ILE A 270 13.84 1.56 -13.19
C ILE A 270 14.84 0.64 -13.91
N PRO A 271 15.56 1.05 -14.98
CA PRO A 271 16.59 0.22 -15.57
C PRO A 271 17.76 -0.06 -14.62
N ALA A 272 18.12 0.90 -13.77
CA ALA A 272 19.17 0.71 -12.76
C ALA A 272 18.72 -0.24 -11.65
N VAL A 273 17.49 -0.07 -11.16
CA VAL A 273 16.86 -0.98 -10.18
C VAL A 273 16.88 -2.42 -10.72
N ASN A 274 16.38 -2.64 -11.94
CA ASN A 274 16.35 -3.96 -12.55
C ASN A 274 17.75 -4.53 -12.82
N LYS A 275 18.73 -3.68 -13.11
CA LYS A 275 20.10 -4.14 -13.42
C LYS A 275 20.90 -4.53 -12.17
N TYR A 276 20.80 -3.74 -11.09
CA TYR A 276 21.69 -3.87 -9.95
C TYR A 276 21.05 -4.57 -8.75
N LEU A 277 19.71 -4.47 -8.61
CA LEU A 277 19.01 -5.06 -7.47
C LEU A 277 18.38 -6.42 -7.80
N ALA A 278 17.95 -6.65 -9.06
CA ALA A 278 17.46 -7.96 -9.46
C ALA A 278 18.53 -9.05 -9.36
N ASP A 279 18.14 -10.23 -8.93
CA ASP A 279 19.02 -11.39 -8.72
C ASP A 279 18.25 -12.69 -8.97
N GLU A 280 18.90 -13.60 -9.71
CA GLU A 280 18.36 -14.93 -9.98
C GLU A 280 18.86 -15.92 -8.93
N SER A 281 17.97 -16.58 -8.24
CA SER A 281 18.32 -17.61 -7.26
C SER A 281 17.32 -18.76 -7.27
N GLY A 282 17.82 -19.99 -7.50
CA GLY A 282 16.98 -21.18 -7.52
C GLY A 282 15.85 -21.10 -8.56
N ALA A 283 16.12 -20.59 -9.77
CA ALA A 283 15.17 -20.31 -10.84
C ALA A 283 14.07 -19.28 -10.47
N GLN A 284 14.26 -18.54 -9.40
CA GLN A 284 13.36 -17.48 -8.94
C GLN A 284 14.01 -16.12 -9.15
N LEU A 285 13.19 -15.09 -9.48
CA LEU A 285 13.60 -13.70 -9.51
C LEU A 285 13.42 -13.10 -8.11
N TRP A 286 14.44 -12.48 -7.58
CA TRP A 286 14.44 -11.71 -6.34
C TRP A 286 15.03 -10.32 -6.56
N TYR A 287 14.80 -9.42 -5.64
CA TYR A 287 15.48 -8.14 -5.58
C TYR A 287 16.22 -8.07 -4.23
N GLY A 288 17.54 -7.97 -4.28
CA GLY A 288 18.36 -7.79 -3.08
C GLY A 288 18.92 -6.38 -3.01
N HIS A 289 19.83 -6.15 -2.08
CA HIS A 289 20.45 -4.85 -1.86
C HIS A 289 21.76 -4.71 -2.64
N ALA A 290 22.11 -3.49 -3.00
CA ALA A 290 23.40 -3.16 -3.62
C ALA A 290 23.87 -1.78 -3.14
N ASP A 291 25.18 -1.56 -3.10
CA ASP A 291 25.73 -0.23 -2.87
C ASP A 291 25.40 0.70 -4.06
N MET A 292 24.78 1.85 -3.81
CA MET A 292 24.33 2.77 -4.86
C MET A 292 25.45 3.30 -5.75
N GLN A 293 26.70 3.37 -5.26
CA GLN A 293 27.83 3.95 -5.98
C GLN A 293 28.53 2.92 -6.88
N THR A 294 28.64 1.68 -6.40
CA THR A 294 29.39 0.61 -7.08
C THR A 294 28.51 -0.41 -7.80
N GLY A 295 27.24 -0.52 -7.39
CA GLY A 295 26.31 -1.56 -7.87
C GLY A 295 26.61 -2.97 -7.34
N ASN A 296 27.58 -3.09 -6.43
CA ASN A 296 27.92 -4.39 -5.83
C ASN A 296 26.83 -4.86 -4.87
N ARG A 297 26.49 -6.16 -4.91
CA ARG A 297 25.55 -6.78 -3.98
C ARG A 297 26.05 -6.64 -2.54
N THR A 298 25.22 -6.05 -1.67
CA THR A 298 25.51 -5.86 -0.25
C THR A 298 24.76 -6.84 0.62
N ASN A 299 23.52 -7.21 0.24
CA ASN A 299 22.67 -8.08 1.03
C ASN A 299 21.72 -8.89 0.12
N THR A 300 21.29 -10.06 0.60
CA THR A 300 20.33 -10.96 -0.04
C THR A 300 19.02 -11.06 0.77
N ALA A 301 18.70 -10.01 1.53
CA ALA A 301 17.43 -9.88 2.20
C ALA A 301 16.30 -9.56 1.21
N TYR A 302 15.12 -10.14 1.45
CA TYR A 302 13.86 -9.84 0.78
C TYR A 302 12.75 -9.98 1.80
N GLY A 303 11.84 -9.03 1.85
CA GLY A 303 10.83 -8.99 2.89
C GLY A 303 9.41 -8.71 2.40
N ALA A 304 8.52 -8.64 3.37
CA ALA A 304 7.12 -8.33 3.15
C ALA A 304 6.95 -6.99 2.43
N LEU A 305 7.70 -5.95 2.84
CA LEU A 305 7.66 -4.63 2.18
C LEU A 305 8.13 -4.67 0.73
N ASP A 306 9.09 -5.54 0.36
CA ASP A 306 9.52 -5.71 -1.03
C ASP A 306 8.40 -6.24 -1.94
N ALA A 307 7.41 -6.92 -1.36
CA ALA A 307 6.34 -7.59 -2.10
C ALA A 307 5.30 -6.65 -2.74
N PHE A 308 5.41 -5.32 -2.56
CA PHE A 308 4.64 -4.31 -3.33
C PHE A 308 5.14 -4.19 -4.77
N PHE A 309 6.42 -4.50 -5.01
CA PHE A 309 7.08 -4.19 -6.29
C PHE A 309 6.49 -4.93 -7.50
N PRO A 310 5.99 -6.18 -7.40
CA PRO A 310 5.22 -6.80 -8.48
C PRO A 310 4.01 -5.98 -8.92
N ALA A 311 3.28 -5.33 -7.99
CA ALA A 311 2.17 -4.44 -8.33
C ALA A 311 2.64 -3.24 -9.16
N LEU A 312 3.74 -2.62 -8.75
CA LEU A 312 4.32 -1.47 -9.45
C LEU A 312 4.83 -1.85 -10.85
N LEU A 313 5.48 -3.01 -10.99
CA LEU A 313 5.90 -3.55 -12.29
C LEU A 313 4.69 -3.80 -13.20
N ALA A 314 3.62 -4.41 -12.68
CA ALA A 314 2.39 -4.64 -13.43
C ALA A 314 1.72 -3.32 -13.85
N LEU A 315 1.62 -2.36 -12.93
CA LEU A 315 1.07 -1.01 -13.17
C LEU A 315 1.87 -0.24 -14.23
N SER A 316 3.20 -0.47 -14.31
CA SER A 316 4.07 0.15 -15.30
C SER A 316 4.17 -0.61 -16.63
N GLY A 317 3.51 -1.78 -16.73
CA GLY A 317 3.40 -2.59 -17.94
C GLY A 317 4.42 -3.73 -18.05
N ASP A 318 5.34 -3.91 -17.10
CA ASP A 318 6.27 -5.05 -17.10
C ASP A 318 5.66 -6.28 -16.42
N LEU A 319 4.67 -6.87 -17.08
CA LEU A 319 4.00 -8.07 -16.58
C LEU A 319 4.93 -9.29 -16.48
N THR A 320 6.02 -9.33 -17.23
CA THR A 320 6.96 -10.44 -17.20
C THR A 320 7.73 -10.49 -15.89
N LEU A 321 8.35 -9.38 -15.50
CA LEU A 321 9.05 -9.29 -14.21
C LEU A 321 8.07 -9.36 -13.04
N ALA A 322 6.90 -8.71 -13.17
CA ALA A 322 5.85 -8.72 -12.15
C ALA A 322 5.40 -10.15 -11.79
N ARG A 323 5.09 -10.99 -12.78
CA ARG A 323 4.68 -12.39 -12.57
C ARG A 323 5.77 -13.22 -11.89
N ARG A 324 7.02 -13.04 -12.34
CA ARG A 324 8.15 -13.78 -11.79
C ARG A 324 8.42 -13.41 -10.33
N LEU A 325 8.40 -12.12 -10.01
CA LEU A 325 8.63 -11.65 -8.65
C LEU A 325 7.48 -12.02 -7.71
N GLN A 326 6.22 -11.96 -8.19
CA GLN A 326 5.07 -12.43 -7.41
C GLN A 326 5.16 -13.92 -7.05
N THR A 327 5.68 -14.73 -7.97
CA THR A 327 5.92 -16.15 -7.69
C THR A 327 6.93 -16.31 -6.55
N SER A 328 7.96 -15.47 -6.49
CA SER A 328 8.95 -15.45 -5.40
C SER A 328 8.33 -15.00 -4.07
N SER A 329 7.54 -13.92 -4.08
CA SER A 329 6.82 -13.44 -2.89
C SER A 329 5.85 -14.50 -2.36
N PHE A 330 5.11 -15.16 -3.24
CA PHE A 330 4.21 -16.25 -2.84
C PHE A 330 4.95 -17.50 -2.33
N LYS A 331 6.18 -17.74 -2.82
CA LYS A 331 7.05 -18.78 -2.25
C LYS A 331 7.47 -18.42 -0.83
N MET A 332 7.80 -17.15 -0.56
CA MET A 332 8.09 -16.65 0.79
C MET A 332 6.89 -16.85 1.72
N TRP A 333 5.66 -16.50 1.28
CA TRP A 333 4.44 -16.76 2.03
C TRP A 333 4.31 -18.23 2.44
N ASN A 334 4.59 -19.13 1.51
CA ASN A 334 4.39 -20.57 1.72
C ASN A 334 5.47 -21.24 2.58
N LEU A 335 6.57 -20.57 2.96
CA LEU A 335 7.61 -21.16 3.82
C LEU A 335 7.05 -21.65 5.15
N HIS A 336 6.18 -20.83 5.75
CA HIS A 336 5.55 -21.13 7.03
C HIS A 336 4.02 -20.98 7.01
N GLY A 337 3.41 -20.89 5.82
CA GLY A 337 1.96 -20.67 5.64
C GLY A 337 1.50 -19.25 5.93
N ILE A 338 2.42 -18.35 6.25
CA ILE A 338 2.27 -16.90 6.29
C ILE A 338 3.67 -16.30 6.20
N GLU A 339 3.81 -15.15 5.55
CA GLU A 339 5.12 -14.57 5.27
C GLU A 339 5.82 -14.05 6.53
N PRO A 340 7.13 -14.27 6.67
CA PRO A 340 7.95 -13.55 7.63
C PRO A 340 8.22 -12.12 7.14
N GLU A 341 8.58 -11.23 8.07
CA GLU A 341 8.97 -9.85 7.74
C GLU A 341 10.17 -9.82 6.80
N THR A 342 11.14 -10.74 6.93
CA THR A 342 12.33 -10.80 6.05
C THR A 342 12.94 -12.19 6.00
N ILE A 343 13.39 -12.58 4.82
CA ILE A 343 14.20 -13.81 4.56
C ILE A 343 15.52 -13.45 3.89
N ASP A 344 16.49 -14.34 4.00
CA ASP A 344 17.61 -14.45 3.04
C ASP A 344 17.15 -15.33 1.87
N TYR A 345 16.91 -14.73 0.71
CA TYR A 345 16.38 -15.46 -0.45
C TYR A 345 17.38 -16.46 -1.09
N LYS A 346 18.67 -16.37 -0.79
CA LYS A 346 19.66 -17.37 -1.25
C LYS A 346 19.54 -18.68 -0.48
N THR A 347 19.33 -18.58 0.82
CA THR A 347 19.25 -19.75 1.72
C THR A 347 17.81 -20.12 2.11
N MET A 348 16.84 -19.24 1.81
CA MET A 348 15.43 -19.31 2.25
C MET A 348 15.28 -19.34 3.78
N ARG A 349 16.25 -18.81 4.52
CA ARG A 349 16.19 -18.73 5.99
C ARG A 349 15.51 -17.45 6.42
N VAL A 350 14.68 -17.55 7.45
CA VAL A 350 14.05 -16.38 8.10
C VAL A 350 15.13 -15.56 8.80
N ILE A 351 15.17 -14.25 8.50
CA ILE A 351 16.00 -13.23 9.17
C ILE A 351 15.17 -12.55 10.27
N ALA A 352 13.95 -12.08 9.93
CA ALA A 352 13.00 -11.49 10.85
C ALA A 352 11.68 -12.27 10.77
N GLY A 353 11.30 -12.92 11.86
CA GLY A 353 10.21 -13.91 11.89
C GLY A 353 8.83 -13.33 12.17
N SER A 354 8.68 -12.04 12.45
CA SER A 354 7.37 -11.45 12.69
C SER A 354 6.53 -11.36 11.41
N TYR A 355 5.20 -11.25 11.58
CA TYR A 355 4.25 -10.84 10.53
C TYR A 355 3.36 -9.74 11.07
N ARG A 356 3.45 -8.55 10.48
CA ARG A 356 2.75 -7.34 10.95
C ARG A 356 1.41 -7.11 10.26
N LEU A 357 0.75 -8.17 9.79
CA LEU A 357 -0.52 -8.11 9.05
C LEU A 357 -0.39 -7.39 7.68
N ARG A 358 0.76 -7.51 7.06
CA ARG A 358 1.22 -6.81 5.85
C ARG A 358 0.30 -7.00 4.64
N PRO A 359 0.02 -5.92 3.86
CA PRO A 359 -0.82 -5.95 2.66
C PRO A 359 -0.09 -6.24 1.35
N GLU A 360 1.22 -6.01 1.25
CA GLU A 360 1.95 -5.77 0.00
C GLU A 360 1.88 -6.95 -0.98
N ILE A 361 1.96 -8.18 -0.47
CA ILE A 361 1.83 -9.38 -1.33
C ILE A 361 0.40 -9.54 -1.88
N VAL A 362 -0.61 -9.15 -1.10
CA VAL A 362 -2.03 -9.20 -1.52
C VAL A 362 -2.32 -8.06 -2.48
N GLU A 363 -1.78 -6.87 -2.26
CA GLU A 363 -1.79 -5.76 -3.22
C GLU A 363 -1.28 -6.24 -4.58
N SER A 364 -0.08 -6.80 -4.62
CA SER A 364 0.54 -7.30 -5.84
C SER A 364 -0.30 -8.39 -6.51
N THR A 365 -0.94 -9.26 -5.73
CA THR A 365 -1.86 -10.29 -6.22
C THR A 365 -3.08 -9.66 -6.89
N TYR A 366 -3.68 -8.62 -6.28
CA TYR A 366 -4.81 -7.89 -6.83
C TYR A 366 -4.46 -7.18 -8.14
N TYR A 367 -3.33 -6.44 -8.19
CA TYR A 367 -2.87 -5.75 -9.40
C TYR A 367 -2.63 -6.74 -10.55
N LEU A 368 -1.95 -7.84 -10.28
CA LEU A 368 -1.70 -8.86 -11.29
C LEU A 368 -2.98 -9.53 -11.78
N TYR A 369 -3.95 -9.80 -10.90
CA TYR A 369 -5.26 -10.26 -11.33
C TYR A 369 -5.96 -9.25 -12.25
N HIS A 370 -5.96 -7.97 -11.85
CA HIS A 370 -6.58 -6.90 -12.62
C HIS A 370 -6.00 -6.80 -14.04
N TYR A 371 -4.66 -6.77 -14.17
CA TYR A 371 -3.99 -6.59 -15.47
C TYR A 371 -3.93 -7.83 -16.34
N THR A 372 -4.13 -9.01 -15.79
CA THR A 372 -3.96 -10.27 -16.54
C THR A 372 -5.24 -11.07 -16.70
N GLY A 373 -6.20 -10.90 -15.82
CA GLY A 373 -7.38 -11.77 -15.71
C GLY A 373 -7.05 -13.21 -15.30
N ASP A 374 -5.80 -13.50 -14.92
CA ASP A 374 -5.36 -14.85 -14.59
C ASP A 374 -5.84 -15.25 -13.19
N ARG A 375 -6.73 -16.23 -13.15
CA ARG A 375 -7.34 -16.71 -11.92
C ARG A 375 -6.38 -17.41 -10.96
N GLU A 376 -5.14 -17.65 -11.37
CA GLU A 376 -4.10 -18.11 -10.46
C GLU A 376 -3.90 -17.12 -9.29
N TYR A 377 -4.00 -15.83 -9.57
CA TYR A 377 -3.90 -14.80 -8.53
C TYR A 377 -5.08 -14.83 -7.55
N GLN A 378 -6.29 -15.17 -8.01
CA GLN A 378 -7.41 -15.39 -7.08
C GLN A 378 -7.15 -16.62 -6.20
N ARG A 379 -6.57 -17.71 -6.74
CA ARG A 379 -6.21 -18.89 -5.92
C ARG A 379 -5.10 -18.58 -4.91
N MET A 380 -4.10 -17.78 -5.30
CA MET A 380 -3.09 -17.27 -4.37
C MET A 380 -3.74 -16.44 -3.25
N GLY A 381 -4.61 -15.51 -3.58
CA GLY A 381 -5.34 -14.70 -2.62
C GLY A 381 -6.25 -15.49 -1.70
N GLU A 382 -6.98 -16.48 -2.21
CA GLU A 382 -7.81 -17.37 -1.39
C GLU A 382 -7.00 -18.12 -0.34
N LYS A 383 -5.84 -18.65 -0.75
CA LYS A 383 -4.92 -19.29 0.18
C LYS A 383 -4.40 -18.31 1.22
N MET A 384 -3.92 -17.14 0.80
CA MET A 384 -3.40 -16.12 1.71
C MET A 384 -4.47 -15.63 2.69
N PHE A 385 -5.69 -15.41 2.23
CA PHE A 385 -6.81 -15.04 3.10
C PHE A 385 -7.16 -16.16 4.10
N GLY A 386 -7.17 -17.42 3.66
CA GLY A 386 -7.38 -18.57 4.54
C GLY A 386 -6.32 -18.67 5.65
N ASP A 387 -5.06 -18.48 5.29
CA ASP A 387 -3.93 -18.50 6.23
C ASP A 387 -3.99 -17.29 7.19
N PHE A 388 -4.28 -16.09 6.67
CA PHE A 388 -4.46 -14.86 7.44
C PHE A 388 -5.55 -15.03 8.53
N VAL A 389 -6.72 -15.52 8.13
CA VAL A 389 -7.82 -15.82 9.10
C VAL A 389 -7.38 -16.88 10.10
N LYS A 390 -6.73 -17.94 9.63
CA LYS A 390 -6.33 -19.06 10.48
C LYS A 390 -5.36 -18.68 11.58
N TYR A 391 -4.38 -17.80 11.27
CA TYR A 391 -3.26 -17.54 12.17
C TYR A 391 -3.38 -16.20 12.90
N CYS A 392 -4.02 -15.20 12.31
CA CYS A 392 -4.06 -13.84 12.83
C CYS A 392 -5.39 -13.47 13.49
N ARG A 393 -6.48 -14.16 13.21
CA ARG A 393 -7.78 -13.87 13.82
C ARG A 393 -7.71 -14.05 15.34
N ALA A 394 -8.14 -13.03 16.08
CA ALA A 394 -8.26 -13.01 17.53
C ALA A 394 -9.72 -12.77 17.94
N ASP A 395 -10.03 -12.88 19.24
CA ASP A 395 -11.37 -12.62 19.75
C ASP A 395 -11.86 -11.21 19.42
N ALA A 396 -10.96 -10.23 19.47
CA ALA A 396 -11.27 -8.82 19.25
C ALA A 396 -10.53 -8.23 18.00
N GLY A 397 -10.59 -8.92 16.88
CA GLY A 397 -9.99 -8.44 15.62
C GLY A 397 -8.90 -9.36 15.10
N TYR A 398 -7.80 -8.77 14.61
CA TYR A 398 -6.67 -9.50 14.03
C TYR A 398 -5.39 -9.12 14.75
N ALA A 399 -4.61 -10.10 15.13
CA ALA A 399 -3.36 -9.91 15.85
C ALA A 399 -2.16 -10.21 14.94
N ALA A 400 -1.17 -9.32 14.94
CA ALA A 400 0.13 -9.58 14.34
C ALA A 400 0.76 -10.85 14.95
N LEU A 401 1.77 -11.41 14.27
CA LEU A 401 2.53 -12.54 14.81
C LEU A 401 3.92 -12.10 15.24
N ALA A 402 4.32 -12.50 16.41
CA ALA A 402 5.70 -12.36 16.89
C ALA A 402 6.66 -13.22 16.07
N ASP A 403 6.19 -14.40 15.66
CA ASP A 403 6.98 -15.37 14.93
C ASP A 403 6.10 -16.27 14.06
N VAL A 404 6.41 -16.31 12.76
CA VAL A 404 5.65 -17.09 11.77
C VAL A 404 5.85 -18.60 11.89
N VAL A 405 6.86 -19.08 12.61
CA VAL A 405 7.07 -20.50 12.86
C VAL A 405 6.18 -20.98 13.99
N THR A 406 6.21 -20.28 15.12
CA THR A 406 5.43 -20.62 16.31
C THR A 406 3.98 -20.16 16.26
N LYS A 407 3.67 -19.18 15.42
CA LYS A 407 2.35 -18.51 15.31
C LYS A 407 1.95 -17.75 16.59
N GLN A 408 2.91 -17.40 17.43
CA GLN A 408 2.65 -16.58 18.61
C GLN A 408 2.12 -15.21 18.19
N GLN A 409 0.93 -14.86 18.66
CA GLN A 409 0.29 -13.58 18.38
C GLN A 409 0.91 -12.45 19.19
N LEU A 410 0.92 -11.24 18.59
CA LEU A 410 1.26 -9.97 19.23
C LEU A 410 0.01 -9.13 19.41
N ASP A 411 -0.02 -8.33 20.46
CA ASP A 411 -1.13 -7.42 20.74
C ASP A 411 -1.08 -6.14 19.91
N GLU A 412 -1.10 -6.32 18.58
CA GLU A 412 -1.00 -5.24 17.59
C GLU A 412 -1.98 -5.47 16.44
N MET A 413 -2.78 -4.46 16.12
CA MET A 413 -3.62 -4.34 14.93
C MET A 413 -3.59 -2.88 14.47
N GLU A 414 -2.67 -2.57 13.59
CA GLU A 414 -2.51 -1.22 13.05
C GLU A 414 -3.63 -0.88 12.04
N SER A 415 -3.87 0.41 11.81
CA SER A 415 -4.99 0.90 10.98
C SER A 415 -4.96 0.38 9.55
N PHE A 416 -3.76 0.17 8.98
CA PHE A 416 -3.60 -0.33 7.61
C PHE A 416 -4.21 -1.72 7.36
N VAL A 417 -4.43 -2.52 8.41
CA VAL A 417 -5.14 -3.81 8.26
C VAL A 417 -6.54 -3.59 7.67
N LEU A 418 -7.23 -2.53 8.12
CA LEU A 418 -8.55 -2.14 7.64
C LEU A 418 -8.47 -1.27 6.38
N ALA A 419 -7.43 -0.44 6.26
CA ALA A 419 -7.22 0.41 5.11
C ALA A 419 -6.79 -0.36 3.86
N GLU A 420 -5.90 -1.34 4.00
CA GLU A 420 -5.19 -2.00 2.91
C GLU A 420 -5.45 -3.51 2.85
N THR A 421 -5.02 -4.27 3.88
CA THR A 421 -5.00 -5.74 3.83
C THR A 421 -6.37 -6.31 3.51
N PHE A 422 -7.41 -5.90 4.24
CA PHE A 422 -8.78 -6.31 3.94
C PHE A 422 -9.33 -5.72 2.64
N LYS A 423 -8.95 -4.49 2.29
CA LYS A 423 -9.38 -3.85 1.04
C LYS A 423 -8.88 -4.62 -0.18
N TYR A 424 -7.59 -4.97 -0.22
CA TYR A 424 -7.02 -5.72 -1.33
C TYR A 424 -7.58 -7.15 -1.40
N PHE A 425 -7.77 -7.85 -0.26
CA PHE A 425 -8.49 -9.14 -0.27
C PHE A 425 -9.91 -8.99 -0.82
N TYR A 426 -10.64 -7.96 -0.39
CA TYR A 426 -12.01 -7.74 -0.86
C TYR A 426 -12.06 -7.45 -2.36
N LEU A 427 -11.26 -6.50 -2.85
CA LEU A 427 -11.23 -6.11 -4.26
C LEU A 427 -10.76 -7.24 -5.18
N LEU A 428 -9.91 -8.14 -4.71
CA LEU A 428 -9.46 -9.32 -5.48
C LEU A 428 -10.62 -10.26 -5.83
N PHE A 429 -11.64 -10.32 -4.98
CA PHE A 429 -12.77 -11.22 -5.14
C PHE A 429 -14.09 -10.51 -5.47
N ALA A 430 -14.20 -9.23 -5.17
CA ALA A 430 -15.38 -8.43 -5.43
C ALA A 430 -15.62 -8.23 -6.94
N PRO A 431 -16.87 -7.97 -7.36
CA PRO A 431 -17.16 -7.61 -8.73
C PRO A 431 -16.33 -6.39 -9.20
N PRO A 432 -15.85 -6.35 -10.45
CA PRO A 432 -14.99 -5.26 -10.95
C PRO A 432 -15.62 -3.86 -10.86
N GLU A 433 -16.94 -3.77 -10.87
CA GLU A 433 -17.70 -2.53 -10.71
C GLU A 433 -17.63 -1.93 -9.32
N THR A 434 -17.19 -2.69 -8.31
CA THR A 434 -16.97 -2.21 -6.93
C THR A 434 -16.04 -1.00 -6.89
N LEU A 435 -15.00 -1.03 -7.70
CA LEU A 435 -14.08 0.08 -7.88
C LEU A 435 -13.65 0.17 -9.35
N GLN A 436 -13.91 1.31 -9.99
CA GLN A 436 -13.41 1.58 -11.34
C GLN A 436 -11.90 1.85 -11.27
N PHE A 437 -11.10 0.78 -11.16
CA PHE A 437 -9.67 0.83 -10.89
C PHE A 437 -8.91 1.75 -11.86
N ASP A 438 -9.26 1.77 -13.15
CA ASP A 438 -8.62 2.63 -14.15
C ASP A 438 -8.88 4.14 -13.95
N LYS A 439 -9.83 4.51 -13.09
CA LYS A 439 -10.18 5.90 -12.78
C LYS A 439 -9.60 6.41 -11.47
N VAL A 440 -8.86 5.59 -10.78
CA VAL A 440 -8.21 5.93 -9.51
C VAL A 440 -6.74 5.57 -9.54
N ILE A 441 -5.97 6.19 -8.67
CA ILE A 441 -4.63 5.76 -8.30
C ILE A 441 -4.65 5.57 -6.79
N PHE A 442 -4.30 4.39 -6.33
CA PHE A 442 -4.06 4.16 -4.91
C PHE A 442 -2.77 4.87 -4.48
N ASN A 443 -2.81 5.58 -3.36
CA ASN A 443 -1.58 5.98 -2.70
C ASN A 443 -0.91 4.76 -2.05
N THR A 444 0.19 4.93 -1.33
CA THR A 444 0.90 3.81 -0.70
C THR A 444 0.18 3.23 0.52
N GLU A 445 -0.93 3.85 0.99
CA GLU A 445 -1.82 3.36 2.06
C GLU A 445 -3.18 2.87 1.49
N ALA A 446 -3.19 2.54 0.20
CA ALA A 446 -4.37 2.06 -0.54
C ALA A 446 -5.59 3.01 -0.52
N HIS A 447 -5.40 4.32 -0.33
CA HIS A 447 -6.47 5.29 -0.51
C HIS A 447 -6.68 5.60 -1.99
N PRO A 448 -7.88 5.35 -2.56
CA PRO A 448 -8.14 5.62 -3.97
C PRO A 448 -8.30 7.13 -4.24
N LEU A 449 -7.37 7.70 -4.98
CA LEU A 449 -7.38 9.08 -5.43
C LEU A 449 -7.89 9.14 -6.89
N LYS A 450 -8.93 9.93 -7.16
CA LYS A 450 -9.56 10.00 -8.49
C LYS A 450 -8.72 10.75 -9.50
N ARG A 451 -8.60 10.19 -10.70
CA ARG A 451 -8.01 10.83 -11.88
C ARG A 451 -9.06 11.75 -12.54
N THR A 452 -9.25 12.95 -12.00
CA THR A 452 -10.30 13.89 -12.44
C THR A 452 -9.77 15.16 -13.09
N TRP A 453 -8.48 15.29 -13.34
CA TRP A 453 -7.80 16.45 -13.92
C TRP A 453 -6.72 16.05 -14.94
#